data_14e624e5666539ea5b78a20486c0bf17
#
_entry.id   14e624e5666539ea5b78a20486c0bf17
#
_cell.length_a   1.000
_cell.length_b   1.000
_cell.length_c   1.000
_cell.angle_alpha   90.00
_cell.angle_beta   90.00
_cell.angle_gamma   90.00
#
_symmetry.space_group_name_H-M   'P 1'
#
loop_
_entity.id
_entity.type
_entity.pdbx_description
1 polymer ?
#
loop_
_entity_poly.entity_id
_entity_poly.type
_entity_poly.pdbx_seq_one_letter_code
_entity_poly.pdbx_strand_id
1 'polypeptide(L)'
;VDGKHDAAYNKAVVDSFDICVADNYKVTELVGKKHKKHKKNIEKVKLVFDDPQMDISNISPGLMLEALNNKDFVENKNGHHEKGHRAENHNDEDCAWIANVTNPKLSAIQLSMMMDMAWNLNALKMGSKLYLQNWLSQQFGEATGKRILPLMEEYYRLTSIRQPAYMTMPYGETEFHSGEFGNELERYLFLYDQLKAKAESVERSLPNEQKDGFFEVVKYPIFSAALIAEKELEAQEARHIARPGLFNQDDEAKSSAAVSLSAYNTLQQLDRYFGNLRKGKWRDYIKGNSSEKQAPQLPGSLSAADIKRYKQDAFDRTEDLQPLSTSTNDVVAKNAWEWSSTTGVPTLCPLLGHSNKAVKLPKGAGLNYNFYNNMNGDARFTLAIIPSYAASNKSMKVSVSIDHAEPVICQFNDSYNSKQWKFDLWRGQALKSFYVTLPSGNHDIEIKALDDNIIIDQWILDFDVDREYYVIPVEK
;
A
#
# COMPACT_ATOMS: atom_id res chain seq x y z
N VAL A 1 3.52 -25.76 4.21
CA VAL A 1 2.89 -27.03 3.89
C VAL A 1 4.01 -28.05 3.77
N ASP A 2 3.99 -29.04 4.64
CA ASP A 2 5.05 -30.02 4.79
C ASP A 2 5.11 -30.89 3.53
N GLY A 3 6.21 -30.86 2.81
CA GLY A 3 6.37 -31.33 1.42
C GLY A 3 6.20 -32.84 1.16
N LYS A 4 5.59 -33.62 2.03
CA LYS A 4 5.34 -35.04 1.81
C LYS A 4 3.88 -35.46 1.73
N HIS A 5 2.94 -34.72 2.30
CA HIS A 5 1.52 -35.05 2.25
C HIS A 5 0.76 -34.47 1.06
N ASP A 6 1.34 -33.51 0.35
CA ASP A 6 0.63 -32.70 -0.62
C ASP A 6 1.02 -32.90 -2.08
N ALA A 7 1.89 -33.86 -2.40
CA ALA A 7 2.26 -34.12 -3.79
C ALA A 7 1.04 -34.50 -4.69
N ALA A 8 0.04 -35.18 -4.11
CA ALA A 8 -1.18 -35.53 -4.83
C ALA A 8 -2.17 -34.36 -4.88
N TYR A 9 -2.32 -33.59 -3.79
CA TYR A 9 -3.19 -32.41 -3.73
C TYR A 9 -2.61 -31.29 -4.56
N ASN A 10 -1.32 -30.97 -4.41
CA ASN A 10 -0.61 -29.98 -5.22
C ASN A 10 -0.59 -30.37 -6.71
N LYS A 11 -0.52 -31.67 -7.02
CA LYS A 11 -0.63 -32.16 -8.40
C LYS A 11 -2.04 -31.96 -8.94
N ALA A 12 -3.07 -32.23 -8.18
CA ALA A 12 -4.47 -32.04 -8.58
C ALA A 12 -4.80 -30.56 -8.77
N VAL A 13 -4.30 -29.67 -7.87
CA VAL A 13 -4.48 -28.22 -7.96
C VAL A 13 -3.71 -27.65 -9.16
N VAL A 14 -2.44 -28.03 -9.35
CA VAL A 14 -1.62 -27.59 -10.50
C VAL A 14 -2.18 -28.12 -11.83
N ASP A 15 -2.70 -29.35 -11.85
CA ASP A 15 -3.28 -29.93 -13.06
C ASP A 15 -4.69 -29.37 -13.38
N SER A 16 -5.37 -28.76 -12.38
CA SER A 16 -6.74 -28.25 -12.56
C SER A 16 -6.83 -26.75 -12.79
N PHE A 17 -5.88 -25.93 -12.30
CA PHE A 17 -6.08 -24.48 -12.20
C PHE A 17 -4.96 -23.63 -12.77
N ASP A 18 -3.83 -24.19 -13.21
CA ASP A 18 -2.64 -23.44 -13.65
C ASP A 18 -2.20 -22.28 -12.71
N ILE A 19 -2.62 -22.37 -11.44
CA ILE A 19 -2.28 -21.40 -10.38
C ILE A 19 -1.25 -22.02 -9.45
N CYS A 20 -0.11 -21.39 -9.30
CA CYS A 20 0.93 -21.79 -8.38
C CYS A 20 1.11 -20.74 -7.28
N VAL A 21 0.76 -21.10 -6.05
CA VAL A 21 1.06 -20.30 -4.84
C VAL A 21 2.18 -21.02 -4.12
N ALA A 22 3.37 -20.45 -4.10
CA ALA A 22 4.53 -21.11 -3.50
C ALA A 22 5.57 -20.12 -3.00
N ASP A 23 6.36 -20.56 -2.04
CA ASP A 23 7.54 -19.87 -1.56
C ASP A 23 8.61 -19.75 -2.67
N ASN A 24 9.26 -18.60 -2.81
CA ASN A 24 10.15 -18.23 -3.92
C ASN A 24 11.15 -19.30 -4.39
N TYR A 25 11.65 -20.13 -3.48
CA TYR A 25 12.60 -21.19 -3.81
C TYR A 25 11.97 -22.44 -4.45
N LYS A 26 10.67 -22.66 -4.25
CA LYS A 26 9.97 -23.85 -4.77
C LYS A 26 9.28 -23.64 -6.10
N VAL A 27 8.95 -22.39 -6.44
CA VAL A 27 8.32 -22.05 -7.73
C VAL A 27 9.22 -22.38 -8.90
N THR A 28 10.51 -22.02 -8.82
CA THR A 28 11.49 -22.33 -9.87
C THR A 28 11.67 -23.84 -10.06
N GLU A 29 11.54 -24.62 -8.99
CA GLU A 29 11.67 -26.08 -9.05
C GLU A 29 10.42 -26.75 -9.62
N LEU A 30 9.22 -26.26 -9.29
CA LEU A 30 7.95 -26.76 -9.79
C LEU A 30 7.77 -26.45 -11.29
N VAL A 31 8.01 -25.20 -11.69
CA VAL A 31 7.98 -24.77 -13.10
C VAL A 31 9.09 -25.48 -13.87
N GLY A 32 10.30 -25.62 -13.31
CA GLY A 32 11.40 -26.32 -13.95
C GLY A 32 11.18 -27.83 -14.14
N LYS A 33 10.42 -28.50 -13.25
CA LYS A 33 10.07 -29.92 -13.38
C LYS A 33 8.98 -30.17 -14.42
N LYS A 34 7.98 -29.30 -14.53
CA LYS A 34 6.98 -29.35 -15.59
C LYS A 34 7.59 -29.05 -16.98
N HIS A 35 8.52 -28.14 -17.08
CA HIS A 35 9.25 -27.81 -18.32
C HIS A 35 9.99 -28.98 -18.96
N LYS A 36 10.45 -29.96 -18.17
CA LYS A 36 11.14 -31.14 -18.72
C LYS A 36 10.19 -32.15 -19.37
N LYS A 37 8.91 -32.15 -19.02
CA LYS A 37 7.92 -33.09 -19.55
C LYS A 37 7.05 -32.52 -20.70
N HIS A 38 6.80 -31.21 -20.72
CA HIS A 38 5.96 -30.55 -21.73
C HIS A 38 6.68 -29.30 -22.28
N LYS A 39 7.73 -29.54 -23.09
CA LYS A 39 8.61 -28.47 -23.62
C LYS A 39 7.95 -27.48 -24.58
N LYS A 40 6.65 -27.56 -24.82
CA LYS A 40 5.99 -26.74 -25.84
C LYS A 40 5.01 -25.67 -25.36
N ASN A 41 4.52 -25.70 -24.11
CA ASN A 41 3.26 -25.00 -23.84
C ASN A 41 3.20 -24.09 -22.58
N ILE A 42 4.31 -23.73 -21.90
CA ILE A 42 4.27 -22.70 -20.85
C ILE A 42 5.07 -21.49 -21.34
N GLU A 43 4.51 -20.76 -22.30
CA GLU A 43 5.13 -19.51 -22.77
C GLU A 43 4.64 -18.26 -22.06
N LYS A 44 3.54 -18.34 -21.30
CA LYS A 44 2.92 -17.17 -20.65
C LYS A 44 2.70 -17.41 -19.17
N VAL A 45 3.65 -16.93 -18.35
CA VAL A 45 3.50 -16.86 -16.90
C VAL A 45 3.14 -15.42 -16.52
N LYS A 46 1.96 -15.21 -15.94
CA LYS A 46 1.59 -13.93 -15.37
C LYS A 46 2.17 -13.83 -13.97
N LEU A 47 3.17 -12.97 -13.79
CA LEU A 47 3.68 -12.61 -12.47
C LEU A 47 2.77 -11.54 -11.88
N VAL A 48 2.05 -11.86 -10.83
CA VAL A 48 1.08 -10.93 -10.22
C VAL A 48 1.81 -9.89 -9.37
N PHE A 49 2.96 -10.21 -8.83
CA PHE A 49 3.85 -9.27 -8.14
C PHE A 49 5.27 -9.84 -8.24
N ASP A 50 6.12 -9.18 -9.01
CA ASP A 50 7.47 -9.70 -9.38
C ASP A 50 8.56 -9.31 -8.37
N ASP A 51 8.24 -8.53 -7.34
CA ASP A 51 9.20 -8.25 -6.26
C ASP A 51 9.18 -9.41 -5.26
N PRO A 52 10.30 -10.17 -5.10
CA PRO A 52 10.37 -11.25 -4.13
C PRO A 52 10.16 -10.82 -2.67
N GLN A 53 10.20 -9.52 -2.40
CA GLN A 53 9.97 -8.94 -1.07
C GLN A 53 8.55 -8.44 -0.88
N MET A 54 7.75 -8.34 -1.94
CA MET A 54 6.36 -7.91 -1.86
C MET A 54 5.47 -9.06 -1.37
N ASP A 55 5.13 -9.01 -0.10
CA ASP A 55 4.10 -9.90 0.47
C ASP A 55 2.71 -9.37 0.11
N ILE A 56 1.89 -10.23 -0.51
CA ILE A 56 0.53 -9.85 -0.91
C ILE A 56 -0.39 -9.55 0.27
N SER A 57 -0.06 -9.93 1.50
CA SER A 57 -0.91 -9.73 2.68
C SER A 57 -1.25 -8.25 2.93
N ASN A 58 -0.36 -7.34 2.56
CA ASN A 58 -0.53 -5.89 2.75
C ASN A 58 -1.08 -5.18 1.51
N ILE A 59 -1.33 -5.91 0.42
CA ILE A 59 -1.83 -5.34 -0.83
C ILE A 59 -3.33 -5.12 -0.73
N SER A 60 -3.80 -3.92 -1.07
CA SER A 60 -5.22 -3.64 -1.06
C SER A 60 -5.96 -4.44 -2.13
N PRO A 61 -7.23 -4.82 -1.88
CA PRO A 61 -8.08 -5.43 -2.90
C PRO A 61 -8.22 -4.58 -4.17
N GLY A 62 -8.12 -3.25 -4.06
CA GLY A 62 -8.12 -2.34 -5.21
C GLY A 62 -6.89 -2.51 -6.08
N LEU A 63 -5.70 -2.54 -5.47
CA LEU A 63 -4.46 -2.76 -6.20
C LEU A 63 -4.41 -4.18 -6.79
N MET A 64 -4.89 -5.18 -6.05
CA MET A 64 -5.01 -6.55 -6.55
C MET A 64 -5.91 -6.63 -7.79
N LEU A 65 -7.07 -5.97 -7.74
CA LEU A 65 -8.02 -5.94 -8.85
C LEU A 65 -7.39 -5.29 -10.10
N GLU A 66 -6.72 -4.14 -9.95
CA GLU A 66 -6.07 -3.48 -11.08
C GLU A 66 -4.89 -4.29 -11.63
N ALA A 67 -4.10 -4.91 -10.77
CA ALA A 67 -3.02 -5.79 -11.20
C ALA A 67 -3.52 -6.99 -12.00
N LEU A 68 -4.59 -7.65 -11.55
CA LEU A 68 -5.16 -8.80 -12.22
C LEU A 68 -5.93 -8.43 -13.51
N ASN A 69 -6.46 -7.20 -13.58
CA ASN A 69 -7.19 -6.68 -14.75
C ASN A 69 -6.26 -6.10 -15.82
N ASN A 70 -5.03 -5.76 -15.46
CA ASN A 70 -4.11 -5.12 -16.40
C ASN A 70 -3.55 -6.16 -17.38
N LYS A 71 -3.85 -5.97 -18.67
CA LYS A 71 -3.40 -6.86 -19.75
C LYS A 71 -1.88 -6.86 -19.93
N ASP A 72 -1.21 -5.79 -19.50
CA ASP A 72 0.22 -5.58 -19.67
C ASP A 72 1.06 -6.16 -18.51
N PHE A 73 0.42 -6.64 -17.45
CA PHE A 73 1.07 -7.42 -16.38
C PHE A 73 1.62 -8.78 -16.87
N VAL A 74 1.36 -9.11 -18.13
CA VAL A 74 1.87 -10.30 -18.80
C VAL A 74 3.04 -9.90 -19.68
N GLU A 75 4.17 -9.50 -19.12
CA GLU A 75 5.41 -9.39 -19.89
C GLU A 75 6.29 -10.62 -19.74
N ASN A 76 6.49 -11.26 -20.87
CA ASN A 76 7.52 -12.27 -21.05
C ASN A 76 8.91 -11.61 -20.95
N LYS A 77 9.73 -12.04 -20.01
CA LYS A 77 11.15 -11.59 -19.85
C LYS A 77 12.01 -11.74 -21.13
N ASN A 78 11.49 -12.33 -22.18
CA ASN A 78 12.23 -12.63 -23.43
C ASN A 78 11.90 -11.69 -24.60
N GLY A 79 11.19 -10.58 -24.40
CA GLY A 79 11.02 -9.53 -25.41
C GLY A 79 10.23 -9.93 -26.66
N HIS A 80 9.51 -11.01 -26.67
CA HIS A 80 8.64 -11.37 -27.77
C HIS A 80 7.23 -10.82 -27.52
N HIS A 81 6.94 -9.69 -28.18
CA HIS A 81 5.61 -9.10 -28.21
C HIS A 81 4.66 -9.98 -29.04
N GLU A 82 3.83 -10.74 -28.40
CA GLU A 82 2.58 -11.18 -29.01
C GLU A 82 1.40 -10.41 -28.45
N LYS A 83 0.53 -9.97 -29.36
CA LYS A 83 -0.66 -9.15 -29.08
C LYS A 83 -1.47 -9.78 -27.98
N GLY A 84 -1.71 -9.01 -26.90
CA GLY A 84 -2.50 -9.42 -25.77
C GLY A 84 -3.84 -10.00 -26.18
N HIS A 85 -4.07 -11.25 -25.86
CA HIS A 85 -5.36 -11.87 -26.02
C HIS A 85 -6.25 -11.52 -24.84
N ARG A 86 -7.44 -11.03 -25.14
CA ARG A 86 -8.50 -10.79 -24.16
C ARG A 86 -8.75 -12.06 -23.35
N ALA A 87 -8.96 -11.89 -22.05
CA ALA A 87 -9.48 -12.93 -21.16
C ALA A 87 -10.90 -13.41 -21.52
N GLU A 88 -11.35 -13.13 -22.73
CA GLU A 88 -12.66 -13.54 -23.27
C GLU A 88 -12.64 -14.91 -23.95
N ASN A 89 -11.46 -15.49 -24.22
CA ASN A 89 -11.38 -16.82 -24.83
C ASN A 89 -10.87 -17.85 -23.81
N HIS A 90 -11.78 -18.66 -23.32
CA HIS A 90 -11.56 -19.83 -22.47
C HIS A 90 -10.63 -20.92 -23.04
N ASN A 91 -10.00 -20.70 -24.19
CA ASN A 91 -9.22 -21.69 -24.90
C ASN A 91 -7.71 -21.42 -24.93
N ASP A 92 -7.21 -20.39 -24.20
CA ASP A 92 -5.76 -20.21 -24.06
C ASP A 92 -5.26 -21.08 -22.88
N GLU A 93 -4.90 -22.30 -23.18
CA GLU A 93 -4.48 -23.36 -22.23
C GLU A 93 -3.16 -23.09 -21.48
N ASP A 94 -2.55 -21.88 -21.63
CA ASP A 94 -1.14 -21.67 -21.28
C ASP A 94 -0.84 -20.48 -20.35
N CYS A 95 -1.80 -19.99 -19.56
CA CYS A 95 -1.55 -18.91 -18.59
C CYS A 95 -1.45 -19.44 -17.15
N ALA A 96 -0.30 -19.27 -16.50
CA ALA A 96 -0.14 -19.48 -15.08
C ALA A 96 -0.08 -18.13 -14.35
N TRP A 97 -0.82 -18.00 -13.22
CA TRP A 97 -0.71 -16.88 -12.31
C TRP A 97 0.22 -17.26 -11.16
N ILE A 98 1.20 -16.41 -10.85
CA ILE A 98 2.13 -16.63 -9.75
C ILE A 98 2.06 -15.42 -8.80
N ALA A 99 1.88 -15.68 -7.52
CA ALA A 99 1.97 -14.69 -6.47
C ALA A 99 2.94 -15.16 -5.37
N ASN A 100 3.76 -14.26 -4.87
CA ASN A 100 4.58 -14.51 -3.70
C ASN A 100 3.73 -14.39 -2.44
N VAL A 101 3.70 -15.42 -1.64
CA VAL A 101 2.91 -15.48 -0.40
C VAL A 101 3.82 -15.98 0.72
N THR A 102 4.23 -15.08 1.57
CA THR A 102 5.04 -15.43 2.75
C THR A 102 4.17 -16.10 3.80
N ASN A 103 2.96 -15.59 3.99
CA ASN A 103 2.02 -16.09 4.99
C ASN A 103 0.60 -16.23 4.41
N PRO A 104 0.19 -17.44 3.94
CA PRO A 104 -1.11 -17.64 3.33
C PRO A 104 -2.29 -17.27 4.23
N LYS A 105 -2.14 -17.34 5.56
CA LYS A 105 -3.22 -17.00 6.48
C LYS A 105 -3.44 -15.49 6.58
N LEU A 106 -2.38 -14.72 6.63
CA LEU A 106 -2.48 -13.24 6.61
C LEU A 106 -2.92 -12.70 5.25
N SER A 107 -2.70 -13.50 4.20
CA SER A 107 -3.09 -13.18 2.83
C SER A 107 -4.45 -13.77 2.43
N ALA A 108 -5.28 -14.16 3.39
CA ALA A 108 -6.52 -14.91 3.10
C ALA A 108 -7.46 -14.15 2.16
N ILE A 109 -7.62 -12.84 2.33
CA ILE A 109 -8.48 -12.00 1.48
C ILE A 109 -7.93 -11.96 0.05
N GLN A 110 -6.64 -11.69 -0.10
CA GLN A 110 -5.95 -11.57 -1.39
C GLN A 110 -5.94 -12.90 -2.14
N LEU A 111 -5.65 -13.99 -1.44
CA LEU A 111 -5.68 -15.33 -2.02
C LEU A 111 -7.08 -15.74 -2.45
N SER A 112 -8.10 -15.48 -1.61
CA SER A 112 -9.49 -15.72 -2.00
C SER A 112 -9.86 -14.93 -3.25
N MET A 113 -9.52 -13.65 -3.29
CA MET A 113 -9.79 -12.79 -4.44
C MET A 113 -9.11 -13.30 -5.71
N MET A 114 -7.83 -13.66 -5.64
CA MET A 114 -7.08 -14.22 -6.76
C MET A 114 -7.69 -15.52 -7.27
N MET A 115 -8.06 -16.42 -6.36
CA MET A 115 -8.69 -17.72 -6.70
C MET A 115 -10.07 -17.54 -7.31
N ASP A 116 -10.92 -16.68 -6.73
CA ASP A 116 -12.24 -16.38 -7.23
C ASP A 116 -12.18 -15.76 -8.63
N MET A 117 -11.24 -14.86 -8.87
CA MET A 117 -11.02 -14.26 -10.19
C MET A 117 -10.52 -15.27 -11.22
N ALA A 118 -9.64 -16.17 -10.82
CA ALA A 118 -9.15 -17.23 -11.70
C ALA A 118 -10.26 -18.22 -12.07
N TRP A 119 -11.19 -18.47 -11.14
CA TRP A 119 -12.33 -19.35 -11.37
C TRP A 119 -13.44 -18.70 -12.17
N ASN A 120 -13.74 -17.42 -11.88
CA ASN A 120 -14.87 -16.72 -12.47
C ASN A 120 -14.56 -15.23 -12.71
N LEU A 121 -14.31 -14.87 -13.95
CA LEU A 121 -14.02 -13.49 -14.35
C LEU A 121 -15.13 -12.47 -14.00
N ASN A 122 -16.35 -12.92 -13.69
CA ASN A 122 -17.40 -12.02 -13.19
C ASN A 122 -17.07 -11.46 -11.79
N ALA A 123 -16.19 -12.09 -11.02
CA ALA A 123 -15.67 -11.52 -9.77
C ALA A 123 -14.97 -10.18 -10.00
N LEU A 124 -14.31 -10.00 -11.16
CA LEU A 124 -13.71 -8.72 -11.57
C LEU A 124 -14.74 -7.60 -11.70
N LYS A 125 -15.94 -7.90 -12.17
CA LYS A 125 -17.01 -6.92 -12.40
C LYS A 125 -17.66 -6.42 -11.12
N MET A 126 -17.50 -7.16 -10.03
CA MET A 126 -18.04 -6.78 -8.71
C MET A 126 -17.34 -5.55 -8.14
N GLY A 127 -16.07 -5.37 -8.45
CA GLY A 127 -15.21 -4.32 -7.87
C GLY A 127 -14.68 -4.68 -6.47
N SER A 128 -13.57 -4.07 -6.11
CA SER A 128 -12.78 -4.41 -4.93
C SER A 128 -13.53 -4.21 -3.60
N LYS A 129 -14.26 -3.11 -3.47
CA LYS A 129 -14.99 -2.79 -2.23
C LYS A 129 -16.13 -3.75 -1.96
N LEU A 130 -16.95 -4.06 -2.96
CA LEU A 130 -18.05 -5.01 -2.81
C LEU A 130 -17.53 -6.43 -2.59
N TYR A 131 -16.43 -6.80 -3.26
CA TYR A 131 -15.76 -8.08 -3.00
C TYR A 131 -15.35 -8.20 -1.52
N LEU A 132 -14.63 -7.20 -1.02
CA LEU A 132 -14.18 -7.17 0.39
C LEU A 132 -15.38 -7.25 1.36
N GLN A 133 -16.43 -6.47 1.12
CA GLN A 133 -17.64 -6.49 1.95
C GLN A 133 -18.30 -7.88 1.97
N ASN A 134 -18.43 -8.51 0.82
CA ASN A 134 -19.02 -9.86 0.72
C ASN A 134 -18.16 -10.89 1.43
N TRP A 135 -16.84 -10.84 1.24
CA TRP A 135 -15.91 -11.74 1.91
C TRP A 135 -16.00 -11.61 3.44
N LEU A 136 -15.96 -10.38 3.97
CA LEU A 136 -16.12 -10.13 5.40
C LEU A 136 -17.48 -10.58 5.92
N SER A 137 -18.55 -10.38 5.16
CA SER A 137 -19.90 -10.82 5.53
C SER A 137 -20.02 -12.34 5.57
N GLN A 138 -19.33 -13.05 4.69
CA GLN A 138 -19.27 -14.53 4.72
C GLN A 138 -18.53 -15.04 5.97
N GLN A 139 -17.46 -14.36 6.40
CA GLN A 139 -16.69 -14.79 7.56
C GLN A 139 -17.35 -14.45 8.90
N PHE A 140 -17.98 -13.27 9.02
CA PHE A 140 -18.44 -12.71 10.31
C PHE A 140 -19.95 -12.46 10.39
N GLY A 141 -20.69 -12.75 9.33
CA GLY A 141 -22.07 -12.35 9.19
C GLY A 141 -22.25 -10.92 8.67
N GLU A 142 -23.38 -10.61 8.04
CA GLU A 142 -23.61 -9.36 7.31
C GLU A 142 -23.45 -8.11 8.19
N ALA A 143 -24.06 -8.11 9.38
CA ALA A 143 -24.01 -6.96 10.29
C ALA A 143 -22.57 -6.67 10.78
N THR A 144 -21.83 -7.71 11.15
CA THR A 144 -20.45 -7.58 11.61
C THR A 144 -19.51 -7.25 10.45
N GLY A 145 -19.67 -7.89 9.29
CA GLY A 145 -18.89 -7.59 8.10
C GLY A 145 -18.99 -6.12 7.67
N LYS A 146 -20.18 -5.53 7.72
CA LYS A 146 -20.38 -4.09 7.45
C LYS A 146 -19.67 -3.17 8.46
N ARG A 147 -19.50 -3.61 9.70
CA ARG A 147 -18.74 -2.85 10.73
C ARG A 147 -17.24 -3.01 10.60
N ILE A 148 -16.77 -4.14 10.10
CA ILE A 148 -15.34 -4.41 9.85
C ILE A 148 -14.87 -3.70 8.57
N LEU A 149 -15.70 -3.57 7.56
CA LEU A 149 -15.34 -2.99 6.26
C LEU A 149 -14.58 -1.66 6.37
N PRO A 150 -15.07 -0.63 7.10
CA PRO A 150 -14.35 0.64 7.21
C PRO A 150 -12.99 0.52 7.93
N LEU A 151 -12.80 -0.49 8.79
CA LEU A 151 -11.50 -0.76 9.41
C LEU A 151 -10.50 -1.25 8.36
N MET A 152 -10.91 -2.18 7.51
CA MET A 152 -10.06 -2.73 6.46
C MET A 152 -9.83 -1.71 5.34
N GLU A 153 -10.80 -0.86 5.02
CA GLU A 153 -10.64 0.25 4.08
C GLU A 153 -9.53 1.22 4.54
N GLU A 154 -9.55 1.60 5.82
CA GLU A 154 -8.52 2.48 6.38
C GLU A 154 -7.17 1.78 6.53
N TYR A 155 -7.15 0.51 6.94
CA TYR A 155 -5.94 -0.30 6.97
C TYR A 155 -5.24 -0.35 5.61
N TYR A 156 -5.97 -0.67 4.54
CA TYR A 156 -5.40 -0.71 3.20
C TYR A 156 -4.98 0.68 2.69
N ARG A 157 -5.67 1.74 3.09
CA ARG A 157 -5.25 3.10 2.79
C ARG A 157 -3.91 3.43 3.44
N LEU A 158 -3.76 3.15 4.73
CA LEU A 158 -2.51 3.41 5.46
C LEU A 158 -1.34 2.58 4.93
N THR A 159 -1.57 1.31 4.64
CA THR A 159 -0.53 0.46 4.03
C THR A 159 -0.21 0.84 2.58
N SER A 160 -1.12 1.50 1.86
CA SER A 160 -0.84 2.06 0.53
C SER A 160 0.05 3.29 0.60
N ILE A 161 0.02 4.07 1.68
CA ILE A 161 0.93 5.21 1.90
C ILE A 161 2.37 4.70 2.05
N ARG A 162 2.58 3.69 2.87
CA ARG A 162 3.85 2.97 2.98
C ARG A 162 3.59 1.55 3.46
N GLN A 163 4.01 0.56 2.70
CA GLN A 163 3.87 -0.82 3.13
C GLN A 163 4.78 -1.12 4.34
N PRO A 164 4.32 -1.91 5.33
CA PRO A 164 5.10 -2.26 6.51
C PRO A 164 6.48 -2.84 6.18
N ALA A 165 6.57 -3.70 5.16
CA ALA A 165 7.82 -4.30 4.72
C ALA A 165 8.87 -3.29 4.22
N TYR A 166 8.44 -2.12 3.78
CA TYR A 166 9.32 -1.06 3.25
C TYR A 166 9.55 0.09 4.25
N MET A 167 9.07 -0.03 5.47
CA MET A 167 9.37 0.90 6.56
C MET A 167 10.80 0.78 7.08
N THR A 168 11.40 -0.41 6.96
CA THR A 168 12.66 -0.75 7.63
C THR A 168 13.89 -0.44 6.78
N MET A 169 14.99 -0.07 7.43
CA MET A 169 16.33 -0.18 6.83
C MET A 169 16.59 -1.66 6.45
N PRO A 170 17.17 -1.99 5.31
CA PRO A 170 18.09 -1.21 4.47
C PRO A 170 17.43 -0.49 3.28
N TYR A 171 16.13 -0.35 3.22
CA TYR A 171 15.47 0.34 2.11
C TYR A 171 15.69 1.86 2.15
N GLY A 172 16.34 2.37 3.19
CA GLY A 172 16.59 3.77 3.46
C GLY A 172 15.62 4.34 4.50
N GLU A 173 15.87 5.57 4.92
CA GLU A 173 14.93 6.33 5.72
C GLU A 173 13.63 6.56 4.93
N THR A 174 12.52 6.61 5.62
CA THR A 174 11.28 7.07 5.00
C THR A 174 11.37 8.57 4.75
N GLU A 175 10.64 9.06 3.78
CA GLU A 175 10.59 10.49 3.47
C GLU A 175 9.48 11.23 4.25
N PHE A 176 9.02 10.67 5.37
CA PHE A 176 8.10 11.36 6.26
C PHE A 176 8.81 12.50 6.98
N HIS A 177 8.22 13.70 6.93
CA HIS A 177 8.76 14.91 7.52
C HIS A 177 8.06 15.25 8.82
N SER A 178 8.85 15.49 9.88
CA SER A 178 8.31 15.92 11.18
C SER A 178 7.93 17.40 11.22
N GLY A 179 8.47 18.23 10.32
CA GLY A 179 8.26 19.68 10.32
C GLY A 179 7.09 20.17 9.47
N GLU A 180 6.62 19.38 8.52
CA GLU A 180 5.69 19.86 7.50
C GLU A 180 4.24 19.42 7.75
N PHE A 181 3.30 20.31 7.37
CA PHE A 181 1.87 20.07 7.55
C PHE A 181 1.48 19.60 8.95
N GLY A 182 2.12 20.15 10.00
CA GLY A 182 1.87 19.82 11.38
C GLY A 182 2.38 18.43 11.80
N ASN A 183 3.52 18.01 11.29
CA ASN A 183 4.17 16.72 11.56
C ASN A 183 3.48 15.51 10.89
N GLU A 184 3.93 15.16 9.69
CA GLU A 184 3.39 14.02 8.92
C GLU A 184 3.55 12.68 9.64
N LEU A 185 4.67 12.51 10.34
CA LEU A 185 5.00 11.30 11.07
C LEU A 185 3.98 11.07 12.19
N GLU A 186 3.75 12.08 13.05
CA GLU A 186 2.78 11.99 14.13
C GLU A 186 1.35 11.79 13.61
N ARG A 187 0.96 12.48 12.52
CA ARG A 187 -0.34 12.27 11.89
C ARG A 187 -0.54 10.84 11.40
N TYR A 188 0.48 10.26 10.78
CA TYR A 188 0.39 8.88 10.30
C TYR A 188 0.25 7.89 11.45
N LEU A 189 1.02 8.06 12.52
CA LEU A 189 0.91 7.24 13.73
C LEU A 189 -0.44 7.43 14.43
N PHE A 190 -0.93 8.67 14.53
CA PHE A 190 -2.26 8.97 15.09
C PHE A 190 -3.39 8.26 14.33
N LEU A 191 -3.33 8.20 13.00
CA LEU A 191 -4.32 7.47 12.20
C LEU A 191 -4.32 5.97 12.52
N TYR A 192 -3.16 5.38 12.74
CA TYR A 192 -3.05 3.99 13.20
C TYR A 192 -3.61 3.81 14.61
N ASP A 193 -3.39 4.74 15.53
CA ASP A 193 -3.94 4.68 16.89
C ASP A 193 -5.46 4.74 16.89
N GLN A 194 -6.04 5.63 16.09
CA GLN A 194 -7.48 5.66 15.87
C GLN A 194 -8.02 4.35 15.30
N LEU A 195 -7.30 3.76 14.34
CA LEU A 195 -7.70 2.50 13.72
C LEU A 195 -7.63 1.33 14.72
N LYS A 196 -6.57 1.26 15.54
CA LYS A 196 -6.45 0.28 16.63
C LYS A 196 -7.63 0.39 17.61
N ALA A 197 -7.94 1.59 18.07
CA ALA A 197 -9.05 1.84 19.01
C ALA A 197 -10.41 1.41 18.43
N LYS A 198 -10.67 1.71 17.16
CA LYS A 198 -11.87 1.28 16.44
C LYS A 198 -11.95 -0.25 16.33
N ALA A 199 -10.84 -0.91 15.98
CA ALA A 199 -10.76 -2.38 15.88
C ALA A 199 -11.06 -3.05 17.23
N GLU A 200 -10.51 -2.55 18.33
CA GLU A 200 -10.81 -3.04 19.67
C GLU A 200 -12.28 -2.83 20.08
N SER A 201 -12.87 -1.70 19.68
CA SER A 201 -14.29 -1.45 19.91
C SER A 201 -15.18 -2.49 19.22
N VAL A 202 -14.83 -2.86 17.98
CA VAL A 202 -15.54 -3.94 17.26
C VAL A 202 -15.33 -5.27 17.96
N GLU A 203 -14.09 -5.64 18.30
CA GLU A 203 -13.73 -6.91 18.95
C GLU A 203 -14.51 -7.14 20.26
N ARG A 204 -14.62 -6.09 21.10
CA ARG A 204 -15.37 -6.18 22.38
C ARG A 204 -16.82 -6.61 22.21
N SER A 205 -17.43 -6.30 21.09
CA SER A 205 -18.83 -6.64 20.78
C SER A 205 -19.03 -7.99 20.10
N LEU A 206 -17.92 -8.69 19.73
CA LEU A 206 -18.01 -9.97 19.02
C LEU A 206 -18.31 -11.13 19.96
N PRO A 207 -19.07 -12.14 19.49
CA PRO A 207 -19.16 -13.43 20.15
C PRO A 207 -17.78 -14.08 20.28
N ASN A 208 -17.57 -14.87 21.34
CA ASN A 208 -16.26 -15.47 21.61
C ASN A 208 -15.76 -16.37 20.47
N GLU A 209 -16.66 -17.08 19.78
CA GLU A 209 -16.33 -17.94 18.64
C GLU A 209 -15.80 -17.18 17.42
N GLN A 210 -16.06 -15.88 17.30
CA GLN A 210 -15.58 -15.05 16.21
C GLN A 210 -14.26 -14.32 16.54
N LYS A 211 -13.88 -14.22 17.82
CA LYS A 211 -12.73 -13.42 18.26
C LYS A 211 -11.39 -13.91 17.68
N ASP A 212 -11.16 -15.21 17.65
CA ASP A 212 -9.93 -15.76 17.04
C ASP A 212 -9.83 -15.39 15.56
N GLY A 213 -10.93 -15.57 14.80
CA GLY A 213 -10.96 -15.23 13.38
C GLY A 213 -10.81 -13.73 13.14
N PHE A 214 -11.45 -12.89 13.97
CA PHE A 214 -11.29 -11.44 13.92
C PHE A 214 -9.85 -11.03 14.23
N PHE A 215 -9.26 -11.62 15.26
CA PHE A 215 -7.86 -11.36 15.58
C PHE A 215 -6.93 -11.69 14.40
N GLU A 216 -7.11 -12.87 13.81
CA GLU A 216 -6.24 -13.33 12.71
C GLU A 216 -6.35 -12.47 11.44
N VAL A 217 -7.58 -12.03 11.09
CA VAL A 217 -7.86 -11.40 9.78
C VAL A 217 -7.88 -9.87 9.86
N VAL A 218 -8.25 -9.31 11.02
CA VAL A 218 -8.48 -7.86 11.17
C VAL A 218 -7.50 -7.25 12.17
N LYS A 219 -7.51 -7.75 13.43
CA LYS A 219 -6.75 -7.12 14.50
C LYS A 219 -5.24 -7.26 14.30
N TYR A 220 -4.76 -8.46 14.01
CA TYR A 220 -3.32 -8.70 13.83
C TYR A 220 -2.73 -7.89 12.67
N PRO A 221 -3.30 -7.86 11.45
CA PRO A 221 -2.79 -7.01 10.37
C PRO A 221 -2.72 -5.54 10.75
N ILE A 222 -3.79 -4.99 11.34
CA ILE A 222 -3.85 -3.58 11.76
C ILE A 222 -2.79 -3.28 12.82
N PHE A 223 -2.72 -4.08 13.87
CA PHE A 223 -1.82 -3.83 15.00
C PHE A 223 -0.36 -4.07 14.62
N SER A 224 -0.06 -5.09 13.81
CA SER A 224 1.32 -5.32 13.34
C SER A 224 1.81 -4.19 12.44
N ALA A 225 0.98 -3.71 11.50
CA ALA A 225 1.34 -2.57 10.66
C ALA A 225 1.55 -1.29 11.47
N ALA A 226 0.66 -1.00 12.42
CA ALA A 226 0.79 0.14 13.34
C ALA A 226 2.09 0.09 14.15
N LEU A 227 2.40 -1.07 14.76
CA LEU A 227 3.60 -1.26 15.57
C LEU A 227 4.88 -1.22 14.75
N ILE A 228 4.86 -1.70 13.50
CA ILE A 228 6.00 -1.57 12.59
C ILE A 228 6.21 -0.10 12.22
N ALA A 229 5.14 0.63 11.89
CA ALA A 229 5.22 2.06 11.60
C ALA A 229 5.77 2.85 12.80
N GLU A 230 5.21 2.68 13.99
CA GLU A 230 5.65 3.33 15.22
C GLU A 230 7.12 3.00 15.54
N LYS A 231 7.49 1.72 15.45
CA LYS A 231 8.88 1.27 15.67
C LYS A 231 9.87 1.98 14.76
N GLU A 232 9.59 2.06 13.46
CA GLU A 232 10.54 2.59 12.47
C GLU A 232 10.55 4.11 12.43
N LEU A 233 9.38 4.75 12.47
CA LEU A 233 9.27 6.20 12.40
C LEU A 233 9.81 6.87 13.67
N GLU A 234 9.54 6.32 14.83
CA GLU A 234 10.11 6.80 16.08
C GLU A 234 11.64 6.57 16.17
N ALA A 235 12.14 5.47 15.57
CA ALA A 235 13.58 5.28 15.44
C ALA A 235 14.21 6.30 14.48
N GLN A 236 13.52 6.62 13.38
CA GLN A 236 13.92 7.66 12.43
C GLN A 236 13.98 9.03 13.12
N GLU A 237 12.93 9.40 13.84
CA GLU A 237 12.86 10.64 14.59
C GLU A 237 13.99 10.75 15.61
N ALA A 238 14.23 9.68 16.38
CA ALA A 238 15.35 9.63 17.32
C ALA A 238 16.72 9.86 16.65
N ARG A 239 16.92 9.35 15.41
CA ARG A 239 18.16 9.57 14.64
C ARG A 239 18.28 11.00 14.12
N HIS A 240 17.15 11.61 13.70
CA HIS A 240 17.13 12.98 13.17
C HIS A 240 17.34 14.02 14.27
N ILE A 241 16.75 13.82 15.46
CA ILE A 241 16.92 14.71 16.61
C ILE A 241 18.32 14.55 17.20
N ALA A 242 18.82 13.33 17.33
CA ALA A 242 20.07 13.04 18.02
C ALA A 242 21.28 13.70 17.35
N ARG A 243 21.91 14.65 18.03
CA ARG A 243 23.17 15.19 17.57
C ARG A 243 24.26 14.11 17.66
N PRO A 244 25.21 14.05 16.71
CA PRO A 244 26.30 13.09 16.72
C PRO A 244 27.06 13.08 18.05
N GLY A 245 27.07 11.92 18.71
CA GLY A 245 27.76 11.73 20.00
C GLY A 245 27.06 12.28 21.24
N LEU A 246 25.88 12.91 21.12
CA LEU A 246 25.17 13.54 22.23
C LEU A 246 23.82 12.85 22.57
N PHE A 247 23.52 11.71 21.98
CA PHE A 247 22.25 10.97 22.22
C PHE A 247 21.93 10.79 23.73
N ASN A 248 22.93 10.49 24.57
CA ASN A 248 22.72 10.28 26.00
C ASN A 248 22.33 11.56 26.76
N GLN A 249 22.48 12.74 26.16
CA GLN A 249 22.15 14.04 26.74
C GLN A 249 20.88 14.64 26.12
N ASP A 250 20.29 13.97 25.15
CA ASP A 250 19.11 14.40 24.41
C ASP A 250 17.89 13.63 24.89
N ASP A 251 17.05 14.28 25.70
CA ASP A 251 15.87 13.65 26.28
C ASP A 251 14.77 13.38 25.24
N GLU A 252 14.67 14.21 24.21
CA GLU A 252 13.68 14.04 23.13
C GLU A 252 14.06 12.84 22.26
N ALA A 253 15.31 12.76 21.80
CA ALA A 253 15.81 11.60 21.04
C ALA A 253 15.68 10.29 21.84
N LYS A 254 15.91 10.33 23.16
CA LYS A 254 15.71 9.14 24.02
C LYS A 254 14.24 8.77 24.18
N SER A 255 13.33 9.75 24.20
CA SER A 255 11.89 9.52 24.24
C SER A 255 11.45 8.75 23.01
N SER A 256 11.73 9.25 21.80
CA SER A 256 11.39 8.57 20.56
C SER A 256 12.03 7.18 20.44
N ALA A 257 13.31 7.05 20.84
CA ALA A 257 13.99 5.74 20.89
C ALA A 257 13.30 4.75 21.84
N ALA A 258 12.77 5.22 22.99
CA ALA A 258 12.08 4.36 23.95
C ALA A 258 10.68 3.92 23.43
N VAL A 259 9.96 4.81 22.75
CA VAL A 259 8.69 4.48 22.06
C VAL A 259 8.94 3.42 20.99
N SER A 260 9.95 3.62 20.13
CA SER A 260 10.35 2.65 19.11
C SER A 260 10.65 1.27 19.69
N LEU A 261 11.42 1.20 20.79
CA LEU A 261 11.74 -0.06 21.45
C LEU A 261 10.50 -0.69 22.11
N SER A 262 9.59 0.11 22.63
CA SER A 262 8.31 -0.36 23.19
C SER A 262 7.44 -0.98 22.11
N ALA A 263 7.32 -0.33 20.96
CA ALA A 263 6.59 -0.85 19.80
C ALA A 263 7.18 -2.19 19.33
N TYR A 264 8.49 -2.30 19.22
CA TYR A 264 9.17 -3.56 18.92
C TYR A 264 8.82 -4.68 19.91
N ASN A 265 8.90 -4.40 21.21
CA ASN A 265 8.59 -5.40 22.24
C ASN A 265 7.12 -5.82 22.20
N THR A 266 6.21 -4.88 21.93
CA THR A 266 4.78 -5.15 21.78
C THR A 266 4.48 -5.98 20.53
N LEU A 267 5.17 -5.72 19.41
CA LEU A 267 5.07 -6.53 18.19
C LEU A 267 5.50 -7.99 18.47
N GLN A 268 6.60 -8.19 19.22
CA GLN A 268 7.04 -9.53 19.63
C GLN A 268 6.02 -10.25 20.52
N GLN A 269 5.26 -9.51 21.34
CA GLN A 269 4.18 -10.09 22.14
C GLN A 269 2.96 -10.44 21.29
N LEU A 270 2.62 -9.58 20.33
CA LEU A 270 1.53 -9.80 19.37
C LEU A 270 1.79 -11.07 18.54
N ASP A 271 3.02 -11.27 18.07
CA ASP A 271 3.45 -12.46 17.33
C ASP A 271 3.34 -13.74 18.18
N ARG A 272 3.77 -13.66 19.43
CA ARG A 272 3.61 -14.78 20.37
C ARG A 272 2.15 -15.11 20.64
N TYR A 273 1.30 -14.09 20.78
CA TYR A 273 -0.13 -14.30 20.98
C TYR A 273 -0.75 -15.01 19.77
N PHE A 274 -0.46 -14.56 18.55
CA PHE A 274 -0.92 -15.21 17.31
C PHE A 274 -0.47 -16.68 17.28
N GLY A 275 0.81 -16.93 17.56
CA GLY A 275 1.35 -18.30 17.57
C GLY A 275 0.67 -19.23 18.59
N ASN A 276 0.16 -18.69 19.69
CA ASN A 276 -0.50 -19.44 20.75
C ASN A 276 -2.00 -19.70 20.50
N LEU A 277 -2.61 -19.02 19.51
CA LEU A 277 -4.01 -19.25 19.16
C LEU A 277 -4.26 -20.75 18.88
N ARG A 278 -5.48 -21.19 19.23
CA ARG A 278 -5.92 -22.57 19.00
C ARG A 278 -4.93 -23.63 19.53
N LYS A 279 -4.46 -23.42 20.76
CA LYS A 279 -3.51 -24.32 21.46
C LYS A 279 -2.14 -24.41 20.75
N GLY A 280 -1.69 -23.32 20.16
CA GLY A 280 -0.38 -23.24 19.51
C GLY A 280 -0.34 -23.82 18.09
N LYS A 281 -1.50 -23.96 17.43
CA LYS A 281 -1.58 -24.44 16.05
C LYS A 281 -0.74 -23.61 15.09
N TRP A 282 -0.58 -22.31 15.35
CA TRP A 282 0.11 -21.33 14.50
C TRP A 282 1.48 -20.92 15.03
N ARG A 283 2.05 -21.66 16.01
CA ARG A 283 3.28 -21.27 16.75
C ARG A 283 4.45 -20.88 15.88
N ASP A 284 4.65 -21.56 14.77
CA ASP A 284 5.78 -21.33 13.87
C ASP A 284 5.40 -20.62 12.57
N TYR A 285 4.14 -20.16 12.48
CA TYR A 285 3.57 -19.66 11.24
C TYR A 285 4.01 -18.23 10.90
N ILE A 286 4.27 -17.40 11.92
CA ILE A 286 4.72 -15.99 11.77
C ILE A 286 6.22 -15.85 12.00
N LYS A 287 6.92 -16.94 12.23
CA LYS A 287 8.38 -16.92 12.36
C LYS A 287 9.01 -16.68 10.98
N GLY A 288 9.36 -15.45 10.70
CA GLY A 288 10.18 -15.04 9.56
C GLY A 288 11.33 -14.15 10.03
N ASN A 289 12.46 -14.23 9.33
CA ASN A 289 13.57 -13.28 9.48
C ASN A 289 13.32 -12.02 8.64
N SER A 290 12.08 -11.61 8.47
CA SER A 290 11.74 -10.40 7.72
C SER A 290 12.27 -9.17 8.44
N SER A 291 12.73 -8.18 7.67
CA SER A 291 13.38 -6.98 8.21
C SER A 291 12.49 -6.20 9.17
N GLU A 292 11.18 -6.17 8.91
CA GLU A 292 10.20 -5.49 9.76
C GLU A 292 10.06 -6.12 11.16
N LYS A 293 10.53 -7.36 11.35
CA LYS A 293 10.54 -8.07 12.65
C LYS A 293 11.82 -7.88 13.45
N GLN A 294 12.82 -7.22 12.90
CA GLN A 294 14.09 -6.94 13.57
C GLN A 294 13.97 -5.76 14.55
N ALA A 295 14.91 -5.70 15.48
CA ALA A 295 15.01 -4.57 16.40
C ALA A 295 15.30 -3.27 15.62
N PRO A 296 14.77 -2.11 16.10
CA PRO A 296 15.00 -0.83 15.43
C PRO A 296 16.46 -0.41 15.49
N GLN A 297 16.91 0.33 14.48
CA GLN A 297 18.23 0.94 14.47
C GLN A 297 18.18 2.29 15.22
N LEU A 298 18.61 2.29 16.47
CA LEU A 298 18.63 3.48 17.30
C LEU A 298 19.99 4.20 17.24
N PRO A 299 20.02 5.54 17.46
CA PRO A 299 21.27 6.34 17.46
C PRO A 299 22.20 6.04 18.64
N GLY A 300 21.71 5.33 19.66
CA GLY A 300 22.44 4.93 20.84
C GLY A 300 21.68 3.92 21.69
N SER A 301 22.26 3.54 22.84
CA SER A 301 21.63 2.58 23.75
C SER A 301 20.92 3.29 24.90
N LEU A 302 19.71 2.81 25.21
CA LEU A 302 18.93 3.28 26.37
C LEU A 302 19.27 2.47 27.62
N SER A 303 19.39 3.15 28.77
CA SER A 303 19.45 2.48 30.07
C SER A 303 18.08 1.93 30.48
N ALA A 304 18.05 0.99 31.41
CA ALA A 304 16.80 0.49 31.98
C ALA A 304 15.97 1.59 32.67
N ALA A 305 16.64 2.61 33.23
CA ALA A 305 15.99 3.77 33.83
C ALA A 305 15.34 4.68 32.76
N ASP A 306 16.01 4.92 31.62
CA ASP A 306 15.47 5.68 30.51
C ASP A 306 14.23 4.97 29.94
N ILE A 307 14.32 3.65 29.65
CA ILE A 307 13.20 2.87 29.14
C ILE A 307 11.99 2.98 30.09
N LYS A 308 12.22 2.91 31.41
CA LYS A 308 11.11 3.03 32.37
C LYS A 308 10.51 4.43 32.38
N ARG A 309 11.34 5.47 32.35
CA ARG A 309 10.93 6.89 32.38
C ARG A 309 10.12 7.24 31.14
N TYR A 310 10.69 7.03 29.95
CA TYR A 310 10.08 7.48 28.70
C TYR A 310 8.91 6.57 28.23
N LYS A 311 8.86 5.32 28.68
CA LYS A 311 7.69 4.47 28.41
C LYS A 311 6.41 4.99 29.08
N GLN A 312 6.53 5.65 30.22
CA GLN A 312 5.39 6.32 30.87
C GLN A 312 4.98 7.58 30.09
N ASP A 313 5.94 8.39 29.66
CA ASP A 313 5.68 9.61 28.89
C ASP A 313 5.05 9.31 27.53
N ALA A 314 5.43 8.21 26.87
CA ALA A 314 4.84 7.77 25.61
C ALA A 314 3.37 7.33 25.73
N PHE A 315 2.98 6.81 26.90
CA PHE A 315 1.58 6.46 27.18
C PHE A 315 0.71 7.71 27.38
N ASP A 316 1.28 8.74 28.01
CA ASP A 316 0.61 10.02 28.22
C ASP A 316 0.45 10.83 26.91
N ARG A 317 1.39 10.67 25.95
CA ARG A 317 1.32 11.32 24.62
C ARG A 317 0.13 10.90 23.78
N THR A 318 -0.36 9.66 23.92
CA THR A 318 -1.48 9.15 23.13
C THR A 318 -2.84 9.70 23.58
N GLU A 319 -2.95 10.24 24.77
CA GLU A 319 -4.21 10.84 25.28
C GLU A 319 -4.38 12.30 24.81
N ASP A 320 -3.30 13.02 24.50
CA ASP A 320 -3.31 14.46 24.15
C ASP A 320 -3.19 14.78 22.66
N LEU A 321 -3.04 13.77 21.77
CA LEU A 321 -2.92 14.00 20.34
C LEU A 321 -4.22 14.52 19.73
N GLN A 322 -4.33 15.84 19.62
CA GLN A 322 -5.32 16.48 18.80
C GLN A 322 -5.00 16.23 17.33
N PRO A 323 -6.01 16.07 16.44
CA PRO A 323 -5.74 15.97 15.01
C PRO A 323 -4.98 17.21 14.56
N LEU A 324 -3.77 17.01 14.06
CA LEU A 324 -2.95 18.11 13.56
C LEU A 324 -3.57 18.64 12.29
N SER A 325 -3.79 19.96 12.26
CA SER A 325 -4.36 20.62 11.08
C SER A 325 -3.37 20.55 9.92
N THR A 326 -3.86 20.11 8.75
CA THR A 326 -3.14 20.23 7.48
C THR A 326 -3.47 21.52 6.76
N SER A 327 -4.41 22.30 7.29
CA SER A 327 -4.89 23.53 6.67
C SER A 327 -3.81 24.60 6.70
N THR A 328 -3.29 24.91 5.53
CA THR A 328 -2.44 26.07 5.28
C THR A 328 -3.08 26.89 4.16
N ASN A 329 -2.96 28.22 4.23
CA ASN A 329 -3.53 29.12 3.20
C ASN A 329 -2.73 29.10 1.88
N ASP A 330 -1.58 28.45 1.87
CA ASP A 330 -0.61 28.40 0.79
C ASP A 330 -0.60 27.08 0.01
N VAL A 331 -1.59 26.22 0.26
CA VAL A 331 -1.73 24.93 -0.42
C VAL A 331 -3.16 24.72 -0.91
N VAL A 332 -3.29 24.15 -2.11
CA VAL A 332 -4.52 23.57 -2.62
C VAL A 332 -4.24 22.12 -3.01
N ALA A 333 -4.87 21.17 -2.34
CA ALA A 333 -4.72 19.75 -2.62
C ALA A 333 -6.08 19.08 -2.82
N LYS A 334 -6.15 18.13 -3.76
CA LYS A 334 -7.39 17.38 -4.02
C LYS A 334 -7.10 15.92 -4.33
N ASN A 335 -8.06 15.09 -3.94
CA ASN A 335 -8.14 13.74 -4.46
C ASN A 335 -8.63 13.76 -5.91
N ALA A 336 -8.19 12.80 -6.71
CA ALA A 336 -8.55 12.74 -8.12
C ALA A 336 -10.06 12.66 -8.36
N TRP A 337 -10.84 12.08 -7.44
CA TRP A 337 -12.29 11.94 -7.55
C TRP A 337 -13.08 13.22 -7.20
N GLU A 338 -12.42 14.30 -6.78
CA GLU A 338 -13.05 15.59 -6.43
C GLU A 338 -13.13 16.55 -7.63
N TRP A 339 -13.31 16.02 -8.82
CA TRP A 339 -13.44 16.81 -10.04
C TRP A 339 -14.74 17.62 -10.08
N SER A 340 -14.71 18.75 -10.78
CA SER A 340 -15.88 19.57 -11.09
C SER A 340 -16.64 19.04 -12.32
N SER A 341 -15.90 18.58 -13.34
CA SER A 341 -16.44 17.95 -14.55
C SER A 341 -15.43 16.98 -15.17
N THR A 342 -15.89 16.17 -16.12
CA THR A 342 -15.04 15.20 -16.81
C THR A 342 -15.23 15.23 -18.31
N THR A 343 -14.18 14.87 -19.04
CA THR A 343 -14.23 14.52 -20.46
C THR A 343 -14.01 13.04 -20.60
N GLY A 344 -14.85 12.34 -21.37
CA GLY A 344 -14.84 10.89 -21.44
C GLY A 344 -15.50 10.22 -20.22
N VAL A 345 -15.17 8.96 -19.97
CA VAL A 345 -15.78 8.15 -18.90
C VAL A 345 -14.69 7.67 -17.94
N PRO A 346 -14.38 8.41 -16.88
CA PRO A 346 -13.45 7.95 -15.83
C PRO A 346 -14.06 6.79 -15.04
N THR A 347 -13.21 5.93 -14.50
CA THR A 347 -13.61 4.83 -13.64
C THR A 347 -13.03 5.01 -12.23
N LEU A 348 -13.88 4.96 -11.22
CA LEU A 348 -13.43 4.97 -9.82
C LEU A 348 -12.84 3.62 -9.44
N CYS A 349 -11.68 3.64 -8.79
CA CYS A 349 -10.96 2.47 -8.29
C CYS A 349 -10.94 2.50 -6.75
N PRO A 350 -11.98 1.96 -6.07
CA PRO A 350 -12.02 1.92 -4.62
C PRO A 350 -10.90 1.06 -4.04
N LEU A 351 -10.46 1.38 -2.82
CA LEU A 351 -9.37 0.71 -2.09
C LEU A 351 -8.02 0.83 -2.80
N LEU A 352 -7.79 1.91 -3.54
CA LEU A 352 -6.57 2.15 -4.28
C LEU A 352 -6.04 3.55 -4.01
N GLY A 353 -4.73 3.66 -3.77
CA GLY A 353 -4.00 4.90 -3.54
C GLY A 353 -4.14 5.48 -2.13
N HIS A 354 -3.47 6.58 -1.90
CA HIS A 354 -3.54 7.34 -0.64
C HIS A 354 -4.92 7.96 -0.41
N SER A 355 -5.64 8.26 -1.50
CA SER A 355 -7.03 8.74 -1.46
C SER A 355 -8.04 7.64 -1.12
N ASN A 356 -7.63 6.37 -1.11
CA ASN A 356 -8.49 5.19 -1.01
C ASN A 356 -9.53 5.06 -2.14
N LYS A 357 -9.44 5.92 -3.16
CA LYS A 357 -10.35 5.94 -4.31
C LYS A 357 -9.72 6.66 -5.51
N ALA A 358 -8.71 6.03 -6.11
CA ALA A 358 -8.06 6.56 -7.30
C ALA A 358 -9.00 6.56 -8.53
N VAL A 359 -8.61 7.26 -9.59
CA VAL A 359 -9.42 7.46 -10.79
C VAL A 359 -8.67 6.97 -12.03
N LYS A 360 -9.18 5.95 -12.68
CA LYS A 360 -8.64 5.43 -13.93
C LYS A 360 -9.22 6.16 -15.12
N LEU A 361 -8.34 6.64 -15.98
CA LEU A 361 -8.67 7.35 -17.20
C LEU A 361 -8.32 6.52 -18.43
N PRO A 362 -9.27 6.28 -19.35
CA PRO A 362 -8.93 5.83 -20.68
C PRO A 362 -8.23 6.95 -21.45
N LYS A 363 -7.46 6.60 -22.46
CA LYS A 363 -6.78 7.57 -23.32
C LYS A 363 -7.75 8.63 -23.87
N GLY A 364 -7.37 9.89 -23.73
CA GLY A 364 -8.16 11.05 -24.16
C GLY A 364 -9.19 11.54 -23.14
N ALA A 365 -9.45 10.78 -22.06
CA ALA A 365 -10.32 11.24 -20.98
C ALA A 365 -9.59 12.26 -20.08
N GLY A 366 -10.36 13.15 -19.44
CA GLY A 366 -9.83 14.21 -18.59
C GLY A 366 -10.71 14.48 -17.38
N LEU A 367 -10.07 15.06 -16.35
CA LEU A 367 -10.67 15.56 -15.13
C LEU A 367 -10.46 17.07 -15.06
N ASN A 368 -11.52 17.82 -14.78
CA ASN A 368 -11.45 19.25 -14.62
C ASN A 368 -11.77 19.62 -13.17
N TYR A 369 -11.00 20.53 -12.60
CA TYR A 369 -11.15 21.00 -11.23
C TYR A 369 -11.26 22.51 -11.22
N ASN A 370 -12.24 23.02 -10.49
CA ASN A 370 -12.31 24.44 -10.15
C ASN A 370 -11.84 24.60 -8.70
N PHE A 371 -10.99 25.58 -8.45
CA PHE A 371 -10.49 25.87 -7.12
C PHE A 371 -10.24 27.35 -6.92
N TYR A 372 -10.12 27.75 -5.67
CA TYR A 372 -9.72 29.11 -5.28
C TYR A 372 -8.39 29.01 -4.52
N ASN A 373 -7.46 29.92 -4.86
CA ASN A 373 -6.22 30.07 -4.09
C ASN A 373 -6.16 31.48 -3.47
N ASN A 374 -5.57 31.60 -2.28
CA ASN A 374 -5.40 32.84 -1.54
C ASN A 374 -4.06 33.54 -1.81
N MET A 375 -3.13 32.86 -2.48
CA MET A 375 -1.75 33.31 -2.66
C MET A 375 -1.50 33.89 -4.05
N ASN A 376 -0.47 34.76 -4.14
CA ASN A 376 0.06 35.23 -5.41
C ASN A 376 1.51 34.80 -5.52
N GLY A 377 1.94 34.33 -6.68
CA GLY A 377 3.35 34.04 -6.93
C GLY A 377 3.59 32.67 -7.54
N ASP A 378 4.82 32.22 -7.39
CA ASP A 378 5.24 30.91 -7.90
C ASP A 378 4.72 29.80 -7.00
N ALA A 379 4.22 28.75 -7.62
CA ALA A 379 3.76 27.54 -6.96
C ALA A 379 4.30 26.30 -7.66
N ARG A 380 4.50 25.23 -6.90
CA ARG A 380 4.83 23.91 -7.40
C ARG A 380 3.55 23.08 -7.52
N PHE A 381 3.16 22.76 -8.75
CA PHE A 381 2.13 21.76 -8.99
C PHE A 381 2.76 20.36 -8.98
N THR A 382 2.14 19.44 -8.26
CA THR A 382 2.57 18.03 -8.23
C THR A 382 1.39 17.12 -8.51
N LEU A 383 1.53 16.26 -9.52
CA LEU A 383 0.57 15.22 -9.87
C LEU A 383 1.06 13.88 -9.31
N ALA A 384 0.18 13.17 -8.61
CA ALA A 384 0.40 11.83 -8.11
C ALA A 384 -0.46 10.82 -8.87
N ILE A 385 0.19 9.81 -9.46
CA ILE A 385 -0.49 8.66 -10.09
C ILE A 385 -0.14 7.37 -9.37
N ILE A 386 -0.99 6.36 -9.51
CA ILE A 386 -0.63 5.00 -9.05
C ILE A 386 0.48 4.47 -9.94
N PRO A 387 1.59 3.97 -9.38
CA PRO A 387 2.65 3.32 -10.13
C PRO A 387 2.10 2.11 -10.84
N SER A 388 1.82 2.22 -12.11
CA SER A 388 1.36 1.14 -12.98
C SER A 388 2.36 0.98 -14.12
N TYR A 389 2.35 -0.19 -14.75
CA TYR A 389 3.22 -0.41 -15.89
C TYR A 389 2.63 0.21 -17.14
N ALA A 390 3.46 0.91 -17.90
CA ALA A 390 3.07 1.42 -19.21
C ALA A 390 2.67 0.28 -20.14
N ALA A 391 1.55 0.44 -20.81
CA ALA A 391 1.18 -0.44 -21.91
C ALA A 391 2.30 -0.46 -22.95
N SER A 392 2.82 -1.63 -23.28
CA SER A 392 3.81 -1.83 -24.37
C SER A 392 5.16 -1.08 -24.23
N ASN A 393 5.78 -1.06 -23.04
CA ASN A 393 7.09 -0.42 -22.80
C ASN A 393 7.18 1.06 -23.21
N LYS A 394 6.05 1.76 -23.27
CA LYS A 394 5.98 3.19 -23.53
C LYS A 394 5.75 3.96 -22.25
N SER A 395 6.23 5.21 -22.23
CA SER A 395 5.93 6.11 -21.11
C SER A 395 4.44 6.36 -20.98
N MET A 396 3.97 6.49 -19.75
CA MET A 396 2.65 6.99 -19.45
C MET A 396 2.68 8.52 -19.43
N LYS A 397 1.85 9.16 -20.23
CA LYS A 397 1.80 10.62 -20.37
C LYS A 397 0.45 11.17 -19.93
N VAL A 398 0.53 12.24 -19.17
CA VAL A 398 -0.61 13.04 -18.73
C VAL A 398 -0.34 14.50 -19.08
N SER A 399 -1.27 15.18 -19.71
CA SER A 399 -1.20 16.62 -19.87
C SER A 399 -1.92 17.32 -18.74
N VAL A 400 -1.34 18.39 -18.23
CA VAL A 400 -1.94 19.27 -17.22
C VAL A 400 -1.94 20.69 -17.77
N SER A 401 -3.12 21.32 -17.83
CA SER A 401 -3.32 22.71 -18.18
C SER A 401 -3.95 23.45 -17.01
N ILE A 402 -3.45 24.62 -16.70
CA ILE A 402 -4.00 25.52 -15.66
C ILE A 402 -4.44 26.80 -16.36
N ASP A 403 -5.69 27.26 -16.11
CA ASP A 403 -6.28 28.44 -16.73
C ASP A 403 -6.16 28.43 -18.25
N HIS A 404 -6.38 27.28 -18.88
CA HIS A 404 -6.29 27.11 -20.34
C HIS A 404 -4.92 27.45 -20.95
N ALA A 405 -3.84 27.52 -20.14
CA ALA A 405 -2.50 27.72 -20.64
C ALA A 405 -2.01 26.49 -21.45
N GLU A 406 -0.89 26.62 -22.16
CA GLU A 406 -0.26 25.51 -22.88
C GLU A 406 -0.02 24.35 -21.93
N PRO A 407 -0.50 23.13 -22.27
CA PRO A 407 -0.40 21.99 -21.40
C PRO A 407 1.03 21.54 -21.10
N VAL A 408 1.35 21.33 -19.85
CA VAL A 408 2.59 20.68 -19.42
C VAL A 408 2.41 19.16 -19.51
N ILE A 409 3.35 18.47 -20.12
CA ILE A 409 3.32 17.02 -20.26
C ILE A 409 4.09 16.35 -19.10
N CYS A 410 3.37 15.76 -18.18
CA CYS A 410 3.94 14.89 -17.16
C CYS A 410 4.17 13.51 -17.73
N GLN A 411 5.44 13.07 -17.78
CA GLN A 411 5.83 11.77 -18.34
C GLN A 411 6.35 10.85 -17.22
N PHE A 412 5.70 9.71 -17.07
CA PHE A 412 6.06 8.67 -16.12
C PHE A 412 6.68 7.49 -16.89
N ASN A 413 7.99 7.36 -16.84
CA ASN A 413 8.75 6.41 -17.65
C ASN A 413 9.93 5.82 -16.90
N ASP A 414 9.82 5.69 -15.59
CA ASP A 414 10.90 5.17 -14.77
C ASP A 414 11.19 3.71 -15.12
N SER A 415 12.47 3.43 -15.41
CA SER A 415 12.89 2.10 -15.83
C SER A 415 12.65 1.08 -14.71
N TYR A 416 12.16 -0.10 -15.08
CA TYR A 416 11.98 -1.23 -14.16
C TYR A 416 13.23 -1.44 -13.30
N ASN A 417 13.03 -1.60 -11.99
CA ASN A 417 14.06 -1.80 -10.99
C ASN A 417 15.06 -0.63 -10.82
N SER A 418 14.79 0.55 -11.40
CA SER A 418 15.55 1.77 -11.11
C SER A 418 15.32 2.22 -9.66
N LYS A 419 16.18 3.12 -9.15
CA LYS A 419 15.99 3.71 -7.81
C LYS A 419 14.65 4.42 -7.71
N GLN A 420 14.28 5.24 -8.70
CA GLN A 420 13.02 5.99 -8.72
C GLN A 420 11.82 5.04 -8.77
N TRP A 421 11.84 4.04 -9.64
CA TRP A 421 10.78 3.04 -9.71
C TRP A 421 10.53 2.35 -8.36
N LYS A 422 11.60 2.02 -7.61
CA LYS A 422 11.48 1.46 -6.26
C LYS A 422 10.85 2.44 -5.28
N PHE A 423 11.26 3.71 -5.31
CA PHE A 423 10.66 4.75 -4.46
C PHE A 423 9.17 4.93 -4.75
N ASP A 424 8.79 4.97 -6.02
CA ASP A 424 7.39 5.09 -6.42
C ASP A 424 6.55 3.91 -5.91
N LEU A 425 7.10 2.68 -5.98
CA LEU A 425 6.42 1.50 -5.42
C LEU A 425 6.31 1.56 -3.90
N TRP A 426 7.37 1.95 -3.21
CA TRP A 426 7.36 2.04 -1.74
C TRP A 426 6.38 3.10 -1.24
N ARG A 427 6.28 4.20 -1.97
CA ARG A 427 5.33 5.29 -1.70
C ARG A 427 3.89 4.93 -2.14
N GLY A 428 3.72 3.99 -3.06
CA GLY A 428 2.42 3.74 -3.68
C GLY A 428 1.94 4.85 -4.62
N GLN A 429 2.79 5.84 -4.91
CA GLN A 429 2.53 6.96 -5.83
C GLN A 429 3.79 7.30 -6.61
N ALA A 430 3.65 7.53 -7.91
CA ALA A 430 4.65 8.17 -8.76
C ALA A 430 4.30 9.66 -8.90
N LEU A 431 5.29 10.53 -8.66
CA LEU A 431 5.09 11.98 -8.65
C LEU A 431 5.78 12.64 -9.83
N LYS A 432 5.12 13.66 -10.43
CA LYS A 432 5.73 14.60 -11.36
C LYS A 432 5.30 16.02 -11.01
N SER A 433 6.29 16.91 -10.94
CA SER A 433 6.09 18.32 -10.55
C SER A 433 6.56 19.26 -11.63
N PHE A 434 5.94 20.45 -11.67
CA PHE A 434 6.37 21.59 -12.45
C PHE A 434 5.99 22.88 -11.72
N TYR A 435 6.60 24.01 -12.11
CA TYR A 435 6.33 25.31 -11.51
C TYR A 435 5.38 26.13 -12.39
N VAL A 436 4.54 26.91 -11.73
CA VAL A 436 3.58 27.83 -12.34
C VAL A 436 3.47 29.07 -11.50
N THR A 437 3.29 30.25 -12.14
CA THR A 437 3.01 31.49 -11.43
C THR A 437 1.52 31.81 -11.54
N LEU A 438 0.83 31.93 -10.41
CA LEU A 438 -0.61 32.18 -10.34
C LEU A 438 -0.93 33.43 -9.49
N PRO A 439 -1.91 34.26 -9.88
CA PRO A 439 -2.49 35.25 -8.98
C PRO A 439 -3.42 34.61 -7.96
N SER A 440 -3.79 35.31 -6.91
CA SER A 440 -4.89 34.90 -6.03
C SER A 440 -6.23 35.00 -6.80
N GLY A 441 -7.09 34.01 -6.62
CA GLY A 441 -8.38 33.97 -7.28
C GLY A 441 -8.92 32.62 -7.63
N ASN A 442 -9.90 32.59 -8.51
CA ASN A 442 -10.48 31.36 -9.05
C ASN A 442 -9.65 30.86 -10.23
N HIS A 443 -9.39 29.59 -10.24
CA HIS A 443 -8.60 28.89 -11.24
C HIS A 443 -9.27 27.60 -11.67
N ASP A 444 -8.89 27.12 -12.84
CA ASP A 444 -9.23 25.78 -13.31
C ASP A 444 -7.99 24.94 -13.67
N ILE A 445 -8.09 23.64 -13.46
CA ILE A 445 -7.08 22.66 -13.90
C ILE A 445 -7.76 21.61 -14.74
N GLU A 446 -7.21 21.35 -15.94
CA GLU A 446 -7.52 20.15 -16.73
C GLU A 446 -6.37 19.15 -16.65
N ILE A 447 -6.67 17.91 -16.21
CA ILE A 447 -5.75 16.78 -16.21
C ILE A 447 -6.26 15.75 -17.19
N LYS A 448 -5.51 15.48 -18.28
CA LYS A 448 -5.96 14.60 -19.36
C LYS A 448 -4.98 13.46 -19.63
N ALA A 449 -5.48 12.24 -19.70
CA ALA A 449 -4.71 11.07 -20.07
C ALA A 449 -4.36 11.08 -21.56
N LEU A 450 -3.10 11.04 -21.89
CA LEU A 450 -2.60 10.93 -23.28
C LEU A 450 -2.32 9.49 -23.69
N ASP A 451 -2.21 8.59 -22.73
CA ASP A 451 -2.00 7.17 -22.91
C ASP A 451 -3.03 6.36 -22.10
N ASP A 452 -3.10 5.06 -22.34
CA ASP A 452 -3.94 4.14 -21.56
C ASP A 452 -3.30 3.81 -20.20
N ASN A 453 -4.08 3.21 -19.29
CA ASN A 453 -3.69 2.78 -17.95
C ASN A 453 -3.24 3.91 -17.01
N ILE A 454 -3.66 5.13 -17.25
CA ILE A 454 -3.43 6.24 -16.33
C ILE A 454 -4.42 6.11 -15.16
N ILE A 455 -3.89 6.05 -13.95
CA ILE A 455 -4.68 6.03 -12.72
C ILE A 455 -4.21 7.17 -11.84
N ILE A 456 -5.00 8.23 -11.74
CA ILE A 456 -4.69 9.43 -10.96
C ILE A 456 -5.19 9.22 -9.53
N ASP A 457 -4.35 9.58 -8.56
CA ASP A 457 -4.69 9.48 -7.13
C ASP A 457 -4.98 10.84 -6.52
N GLN A 458 -4.02 11.77 -6.61
CA GLN A 458 -4.10 13.10 -5.98
C GLN A 458 -3.32 14.12 -6.79
N TRP A 459 -3.56 15.40 -6.51
CA TRP A 459 -2.71 16.50 -6.93
C TRP A 459 -2.63 17.57 -5.85
N ILE A 460 -1.55 18.36 -5.88
CA ILE A 460 -1.31 19.48 -4.98
C ILE A 460 -0.67 20.64 -5.72
N LEU A 461 -1.10 21.85 -5.37
CA LEU A 461 -0.51 23.12 -5.73
C LEU A 461 0.01 23.75 -4.44
N ASP A 462 1.32 23.91 -4.30
CA ASP A 462 2.01 24.40 -3.12
C ASP A 462 2.78 25.68 -3.44
N PHE A 463 2.46 26.78 -2.76
CA PHE A 463 3.10 28.08 -2.91
C PHE A 463 4.38 28.21 -2.10
N ASP A 464 4.68 27.28 -1.21
CA ASP A 464 6.02 27.05 -0.68
C ASP A 464 6.75 26.02 -1.57
N VAL A 465 7.46 26.54 -2.56
CA VAL A 465 8.07 25.70 -3.62
C VAL A 465 9.18 24.78 -3.12
N ASP A 466 9.76 25.09 -1.98
CA ASP A 466 10.84 24.33 -1.36
C ASP A 466 10.35 23.33 -0.30
N ARG A 467 9.06 23.36 0.03
CA ARG A 467 8.48 22.45 1.03
C ARG A 467 8.62 20.98 0.62
N GLU A 468 9.06 20.17 1.53
CA GLU A 468 9.16 18.72 1.38
C GLU A 468 8.03 18.04 2.15
N TYR A 469 7.41 17.02 1.55
CA TYR A 469 6.36 16.22 2.17
C TYR A 469 6.30 14.82 1.55
N TYR A 470 5.87 13.87 2.34
CA TYR A 470 5.63 12.51 1.89
C TYR A 470 4.17 12.28 1.50
N VAL A 471 3.22 12.77 2.31
CA VAL A 471 1.78 12.60 2.11
C VAL A 471 1.15 13.89 1.63
N ILE A 472 0.47 13.86 0.48
CA ILE A 472 -0.30 15.02 0.00
C ILE A 472 -1.40 15.32 1.02
N PRO A 473 -1.45 16.54 1.60
CA PRO A 473 -2.35 16.89 2.70
C PRO A 473 -3.75 17.27 2.19
N VAL A 474 -4.51 16.31 1.68
CA VAL A 474 -5.89 16.56 1.28
C VAL A 474 -6.77 16.58 2.54
N GLU A 475 -7.46 17.68 2.78
CA GLU A 475 -8.44 17.80 3.86
C GLU A 475 -9.61 16.82 3.63
N LYS A 476 -10.10 16.20 4.73
CA LYS A 476 -11.27 15.32 4.71
C LYS A 476 -12.53 16.10 5.04
#